data_8c2a7c7623e53e25db6c6efb9a8670e9
#
_entry.id   8c2a7c7623e53e25db6c6efb9a8670e9
#
_cell.length_a   1.000
_cell.length_b   1.000
_cell.length_c   1.000
_cell.angle_alpha   90.00
_cell.angle_beta   90.00
_cell.angle_gamma   90.00
#
_symmetry.space_group_name_H-M   'P 1'
#
loop_
_entity.id
_entity.type
_entity.pdbx_description
1 polymer ?
#
loop_
_entity_poly.entity_id
_entity_poly.type
_entity_poly.pdbx_seq_one_letter_code
_entity_poly.pdbx_strand_id
1 'polypeptide(L)' 'MTHTPEYEQHVEHTEELLRCAIATAYTSADNLHGLNRDVALAVVHLLGQIKTSVDKLLAR' A
#
# COMPACT_ATOMS: atom_id res chain seq x y z
N MET A 1 -1.82 9.28 -23.04
CA MET A 1 -1.69 7.84 -23.32
C MET A 1 -2.90 7.08 -22.78
N THR A 2 -3.39 6.13 -23.55
CA THR A 2 -4.55 5.34 -23.17
C THR A 2 -4.11 4.02 -22.57
N HIS A 3 -4.62 3.70 -21.39
CA HIS A 3 -4.35 2.43 -20.74
C HIS A 3 -5.36 1.40 -21.21
N THR A 4 -4.93 0.14 -21.33
CA THR A 4 -5.85 -0.95 -21.63
C THR A 4 -6.71 -1.27 -20.43
N PRO A 5 -7.91 -1.82 -20.62
CA PRO A 5 -8.72 -2.27 -19.49
C PRO A 5 -8.00 -3.28 -18.60
N GLU A 6 -7.21 -4.18 -19.20
CA GLU A 6 -6.44 -5.15 -18.43
C GLU A 6 -5.41 -4.47 -17.55
N TYR A 7 -4.70 -3.48 -18.09
CA TYR A 7 -3.72 -2.72 -17.33
C TYR A 7 -4.41 -2.04 -16.14
N GLU A 8 -5.53 -1.38 -16.38
CA GLU A 8 -6.26 -0.67 -15.33
C GLU A 8 -6.76 -1.62 -14.25
N GLN A 9 -7.24 -2.82 -14.63
CA GLN A 9 -7.68 -3.81 -13.67
C GLN A 9 -6.54 -4.27 -12.78
N HIS A 10 -5.36 -4.49 -13.35
CA HIS A 10 -4.20 -4.89 -12.56
C HIS A 10 -3.75 -3.79 -11.59
N VAL A 11 -3.78 -2.54 -12.05
CA VAL A 11 -3.41 -1.42 -11.19
C VAL A 11 -4.41 -1.25 -10.06
N GLU A 12 -5.70 -1.36 -10.35
CA GLU A 12 -6.74 -1.28 -9.33
C GLU A 12 -6.62 -2.40 -8.30
N HIS A 13 -6.34 -3.61 -8.77
CA HIS A 13 -6.16 -4.75 -7.88
C HIS A 13 -4.93 -4.55 -6.99
N THR A 14 -3.85 -4.05 -7.55
CA THR A 14 -2.64 -3.76 -6.79
C THR A 14 -2.90 -2.70 -5.72
N GLU A 15 -3.66 -1.67 -6.05
CA GLU A 15 -4.03 -0.62 -5.10
C GLU A 15 -4.83 -1.19 -3.94
N GLU A 16 -5.77 -2.08 -4.24
CA GLU A 16 -6.56 -2.77 -3.23
C GLU A 16 -5.71 -3.62 -2.30
N LEU A 17 -4.77 -4.37 -2.88
CA LEU A 17 -3.86 -5.22 -2.10
C LEU A 17 -2.98 -4.37 -1.19
N LEU A 18 -2.51 -3.23 -1.68
CA LEU A 18 -1.70 -2.32 -0.87
C LEU A 18 -2.50 -1.75 0.29
N ARG A 19 -3.75 -1.38 0.05
CA ARG A 19 -4.61 -0.87 1.10
C ARG A 19 -4.82 -1.90 2.20
N CYS A 20 -5.05 -3.15 1.81
CA CYS A 20 -5.19 -4.26 2.77
C CYS A 20 -3.88 -4.52 3.51
N ALA A 21 -2.75 -4.46 2.82
CA ALA A 21 -1.45 -4.68 3.44
C ALA A 21 -1.16 -3.60 4.48
N ILE A 22 -1.48 -2.35 4.18
CA ILE A 22 -1.29 -1.24 5.11
C ILE A 22 -2.13 -1.46 6.37
N ALA A 23 -3.40 -1.81 6.20
CA ALA A 23 -4.29 -2.06 7.34
C ALA A 23 -3.78 -3.22 8.19
N THR A 24 -3.33 -4.30 7.56
CA THR A 24 -2.79 -5.46 8.25
C THR A 24 -1.52 -5.10 9.02
N ALA A 25 -0.65 -4.31 8.39
CA ALA A 25 0.60 -3.89 9.03
C ALA A 25 0.34 -3.00 10.24
N TYR A 26 -0.64 -2.09 10.16
CA TYR A 26 -1.03 -1.28 11.30
C TYR A 26 -1.53 -2.14 12.46
N THR A 27 -2.40 -3.09 12.16
CA THR A 27 -2.94 -3.99 13.18
C THR A 27 -1.82 -4.79 13.84
N SER A 28 -0.85 -5.25 13.04
CA SER A 28 0.30 -5.98 13.58
C SER A 28 1.15 -5.07 14.48
N ALA A 29 1.38 -3.83 14.05
CA ALA A 29 2.19 -2.89 14.83
C ALA A 29 1.58 -2.58 16.18
N ASP A 30 0.25 -2.58 16.29
CA ASP A 30 -0.44 -2.31 17.55
C ASP A 30 -0.13 -3.34 18.63
N ASN A 31 0.30 -4.53 18.24
CA ASN A 31 0.64 -5.60 19.17
C ASN A 31 2.14 -5.68 19.46
N LEU A 32 2.92 -4.73 18.93
CA LEU A 32 4.37 -4.71 19.08
C LEU A 32 4.79 -3.53 19.97
N HIS A 33 6.01 -3.61 20.51
CA HIS A 33 6.56 -2.57 21.37
C HIS A 33 7.98 -2.26 20.97
N GLY A 34 8.43 -1.04 21.29
CA GLY A 34 9.80 -0.62 21.12
C GLY A 34 10.25 -0.65 19.68
N LEU A 35 11.46 -1.17 19.45
CA LEU A 35 12.05 -1.20 18.12
C LEU A 35 11.24 -2.03 17.13
N ASN A 36 10.64 -3.11 17.60
CA ASN A 36 9.83 -3.96 16.72
C ASN A 36 8.63 -3.18 16.18
N ARG A 37 8.01 -2.33 17.01
CA ARG A 37 6.93 -1.47 16.56
C ARG A 37 7.42 -0.44 15.55
N ASP A 38 8.58 0.14 15.82
CA ASP A 38 9.17 1.15 14.93
C ASP A 38 9.44 0.57 13.54
N VAL A 39 9.98 -0.64 13.48
CA VAL A 39 10.23 -1.32 12.21
C VAL A 39 8.91 -1.58 11.47
N ALA A 40 7.89 -2.04 12.18
CA ALA A 40 6.59 -2.30 11.57
C ALA A 40 5.97 -1.02 11.01
N LEU A 41 6.10 0.09 11.74
CA LEU A 41 5.57 1.38 11.28
C LEU A 41 6.36 1.92 10.07
N ALA A 42 7.67 1.62 10.00
CA ALA A 42 8.45 1.97 8.81
C ALA A 42 7.93 1.23 7.58
N VAL A 43 7.56 -0.04 7.74
CA VAL A 43 6.96 -0.80 6.64
C VAL A 43 5.64 -0.17 6.20
N VAL A 44 4.81 0.25 7.16
CA VAL A 44 3.55 0.95 6.85
C VAL A 44 3.83 2.22 6.03
N HIS A 45 4.84 2.98 6.44
CA HIS A 45 5.21 4.21 5.73
C HIS A 45 5.62 3.93 4.29
N LEU A 46 6.46 2.90 4.08
CA LEU A 46 6.91 2.52 2.74
C LEU A 46 5.74 2.04 1.88
N LEU A 47 4.85 1.24 2.45
CA LEU A 47 3.66 0.79 1.74
C LEU A 47 2.77 1.97 1.34
N GLY A 48 2.66 2.97 2.21
CA GLY A 48 1.91 4.17 1.91
C GLY A 48 2.48 4.94 0.72
N GLN A 49 3.81 5.01 0.62
CA GLN A 49 4.46 5.66 -0.51
C GLN A 49 4.23 4.87 -1.80
N ILE A 50 4.30 3.55 -1.73
CA ILE A 50 4.02 2.70 -2.89
C ILE A 50 2.57 2.91 -3.34
N LYS A 51 1.64 2.94 -2.39
CA LYS A 51 0.23 3.17 -2.71
C LYS A 51 0.03 4.51 -3.40
N THR A 52 0.69 5.55 -2.93
CA THR A 52 0.62 6.87 -3.55
C THR A 52 1.08 6.82 -5.00
N SER A 53 2.17 6.10 -5.27
CA SER A 53 2.67 5.93 -6.63
C SER A 53 1.66 5.19 -7.52
N VAL A 54 1.04 4.15 -6.97
CA VAL A 54 0.03 3.38 -7.71
C VAL A 54 -1.20 4.24 -7.97
N ASP A 55 -1.62 5.04 -7.00
CA ASP A 55 -2.75 5.95 -7.16
C ASP A 55 -2.52 6.94 -8.30
N LYS A 56 -1.28 7.37 -8.49
CA LYS A 56 -0.93 8.27 -9.59
C LYS A 56 -1.10 7.60 -10.95
N LEU A 57 -0.93 6.28 -11.01
CA LEU A 57 -1.17 5.56 -12.26
C LEU A 57 -2.65 5.49 -12.60
N LEU A 58 -3.52 5.53 -11.59
CA LEU A 58 -4.97 5.54 -11.79
C LEU A 58 -5.50 6.94 -12.07
N ALA A 59 -4.82 7.98 -11.60
CA ALA A 59 -5.23 9.35 -11.82
C ALA A 59 -5.02 9.74 -13.28
N ARG A 60 -5.95 10.49 -13.84
CA ARG A 60 -5.88 10.93 -15.24
C ARG A 60 -5.61 12.41 -15.32
#